data_5bee7571ba25324c186be00946023efe
#
_entry.id   5bee7571ba25324c186be00946023efe
#
_cell.length_a   1.000
_cell.length_b   1.000
_cell.length_c   1.000
_cell.angle_alpha   90.00
_cell.angle_beta   90.00
_cell.angle_gamma   90.00
#
_symmetry.space_group_name_H-M   'P 1'
#
loop_
_entity.id
_entity.type
_entity.pdbx_description
1 polymer ?
#
loop_
_entity_poly.entity_id
_entity_poly.type
_entity_poly.pdbx_seq_one_letter_code
_entity_poly.pdbx_strand_id
1 'polypeptide(L)'
;LFTSGDYVWGVTGENLACLVLQKTEHVTKRFQKRFQEEYLLTYILLLHRKFDLYKILTDFGIGEQNDLQTLKSYQKHLNIYRTDYEYERITEVPQYHNLYKKIEERMELTALFDDVMEPVSELSRMQMEWAEKVRAEQEGKMERALAALSFLAIFSALIDGCDYLQTLIEDFMGEGHLNIIVPLHVLCSFIIDRKSVV
;
A
#
# COMPACT_ATOMS: atom_id res chain seq x y z
N LEU A 1 -31.66 -10.95 -21.68
CA LEU A 1 -32.59 -12.04 -21.56
C LEU A 1 -31.86 -13.37 -21.73
N PHE A 2 -32.20 -14.35 -20.89
CA PHE A 2 -31.75 -15.73 -21.06
C PHE A 2 -32.81 -16.70 -20.58
N THR A 3 -32.78 -17.92 -21.09
CA THR A 3 -33.74 -18.98 -20.74
C THR A 3 -33.08 -20.04 -19.87
N SER A 4 -33.81 -20.55 -18.89
CA SER A 4 -33.36 -21.65 -18.03
C SER A 4 -34.59 -22.54 -17.77
N GLY A 5 -34.71 -23.65 -18.48
CA GLY A 5 -35.89 -24.51 -18.45
C GLY A 5 -37.15 -23.74 -18.86
N ASP A 6 -38.16 -23.76 -17.99
CA ASP A 6 -39.44 -23.09 -18.21
C ASP A 6 -39.47 -21.60 -17.80
N TYR A 7 -38.30 -21.00 -17.58
CA TYR A 7 -38.18 -19.64 -17.10
C TYR A 7 -37.41 -18.76 -18.10
N VAL A 8 -37.90 -17.54 -18.32
CA VAL A 8 -37.19 -16.49 -19.06
C VAL A 8 -36.79 -15.41 -18.09
N TRP A 9 -35.50 -15.16 -17.99
CA TRP A 9 -34.93 -14.16 -17.09
C TRP A 9 -34.59 -12.90 -17.85
N GLY A 10 -35.04 -11.77 -17.32
CA GLY A 10 -34.58 -10.43 -17.70
C GLY A 10 -33.69 -9.86 -16.61
N VAL A 11 -32.43 -9.57 -16.93
CA VAL A 11 -31.49 -8.99 -16.01
C VAL A 11 -30.96 -7.71 -16.64
N THR A 12 -30.94 -6.64 -15.85
CA THR A 12 -30.29 -5.37 -16.13
C THR A 12 -29.32 -5.04 -15.00
N GLY A 13 -28.60 -3.93 -15.11
CA GLY A 13 -27.72 -3.45 -14.03
C GLY A 13 -28.42 -3.18 -12.69
N GLU A 14 -29.78 -3.02 -12.71
CA GLU A 14 -30.55 -2.61 -11.54
C GLU A 14 -31.82 -3.41 -11.31
N ASN A 15 -32.21 -4.27 -12.26
CA ASN A 15 -33.47 -4.98 -12.20
C ASN A 15 -33.32 -6.45 -12.55
N LEU A 16 -34.04 -7.26 -11.83
CA LEU A 16 -34.23 -8.69 -12.10
C LEU A 16 -35.72 -8.99 -12.32
N ALA A 17 -36.05 -9.59 -13.46
CA ALA A 17 -37.39 -10.05 -13.76
C ALA A 17 -37.37 -11.51 -14.20
N CYS A 18 -38.41 -12.23 -13.92
CA CYS A 18 -38.60 -13.61 -14.39
C CYS A 18 -39.99 -13.81 -14.92
N LEU A 19 -40.06 -14.41 -16.11
CA LEU A 19 -41.31 -14.87 -16.74
C LEU A 19 -41.35 -16.39 -16.66
N VAL A 20 -42.43 -16.91 -16.08
CA VAL A 20 -42.70 -18.35 -16.03
C VAL A 20 -43.53 -18.73 -17.26
N LEU A 21 -43.02 -19.62 -18.10
CA LEU A 21 -43.66 -20.02 -19.36
C LEU A 21 -44.81 -21.05 -19.16
N GLN A 22 -44.68 -21.91 -18.14
CA GLN A 22 -45.70 -22.87 -17.79
C GLN A 22 -46.62 -22.38 -16.66
N LYS A 23 -47.92 -22.24 -16.94
CA LYS A 23 -48.89 -21.70 -15.97
C LYS A 23 -49.66 -22.80 -15.22
N THR A 24 -49.01 -23.82 -14.70
CA THR A 24 -49.67 -24.70 -13.74
C THR A 24 -49.60 -24.10 -12.34
N GLU A 25 -50.70 -24.15 -11.58
CA GLU A 25 -50.76 -23.56 -10.24
C GLU A 25 -49.62 -24.07 -9.31
N HIS A 26 -49.31 -25.35 -9.42
CA HIS A 26 -48.26 -25.99 -8.66
C HIS A 26 -46.84 -25.41 -9.01
N VAL A 27 -46.55 -25.21 -10.29
CA VAL A 27 -45.30 -24.65 -10.78
C VAL A 27 -45.15 -23.18 -10.33
N THR A 28 -46.24 -22.41 -10.42
CA THR A 28 -46.25 -21.00 -10.03
C THR A 28 -46.00 -20.81 -8.52
N LYS A 29 -46.71 -21.61 -7.67
CA LYS A 29 -46.49 -21.53 -6.21
C LYS A 29 -45.09 -21.95 -5.79
N ARG A 30 -44.58 -23.04 -6.39
CA ARG A 30 -43.20 -23.52 -6.12
C ARG A 30 -42.16 -22.49 -6.57
N PHE A 31 -42.35 -21.89 -7.74
CA PHE A 31 -41.46 -20.85 -8.25
C PHE A 31 -41.50 -19.60 -7.36
N GLN A 32 -42.68 -19.15 -6.96
CA GLN A 32 -42.82 -17.97 -6.11
C GLN A 32 -42.03 -18.13 -4.78
N LYS A 33 -42.14 -19.32 -4.17
CA LYS A 33 -41.40 -19.64 -2.95
C LYS A 33 -39.88 -19.60 -3.21
N ARG A 34 -39.38 -20.28 -4.25
CA ARG A 34 -37.95 -20.28 -4.60
C ARG A 34 -37.47 -18.92 -5.01
N PHE A 35 -38.27 -18.12 -5.69
CA PHE A 35 -37.91 -16.77 -6.06
C PHE A 35 -37.62 -15.92 -4.81
N GLN A 36 -38.49 -16.00 -3.80
CA GLN A 36 -38.33 -15.24 -2.56
C GLN A 36 -37.18 -15.74 -1.69
N GLU A 37 -36.99 -17.04 -1.58
CA GLU A 37 -36.02 -17.64 -0.66
C GLU A 37 -34.60 -17.75 -1.25
N GLU A 38 -34.47 -17.96 -2.56
CA GLU A 38 -33.18 -18.30 -3.18
C GLU A 38 -32.75 -17.26 -4.22
N TYR A 39 -33.58 -16.95 -5.21
CA TYR A 39 -33.18 -16.05 -6.30
C TYR A 39 -33.09 -14.58 -5.86
N LEU A 40 -34.03 -14.15 -5.02
CA LEU A 40 -34.04 -12.80 -4.49
C LEU A 40 -32.81 -12.57 -3.60
N LEU A 41 -32.43 -13.53 -2.76
CA LEU A 41 -31.25 -13.44 -1.93
C LEU A 41 -29.96 -13.32 -2.77
N THR A 42 -29.86 -14.12 -3.83
CA THR A 42 -28.75 -14.05 -4.78
C THR A 42 -28.66 -12.66 -5.42
N TYR A 43 -29.78 -12.10 -5.82
CA TYR A 43 -29.82 -10.75 -6.39
C TYR A 43 -29.46 -9.67 -5.37
N ILE A 44 -29.99 -9.75 -4.14
CA ILE A 44 -29.65 -8.81 -3.06
C ILE A 44 -28.15 -8.86 -2.74
N LEU A 45 -27.57 -10.06 -2.70
CA LEU A 45 -26.12 -10.21 -2.48
C LEU A 45 -25.30 -9.46 -3.55
N LEU A 46 -25.67 -9.62 -4.82
CA LEU A 46 -24.97 -8.95 -5.91
C LEU A 46 -25.19 -7.43 -5.91
N LEU A 47 -26.40 -6.97 -5.54
CA LEU A 47 -26.65 -5.56 -5.31
C LEU A 47 -25.80 -4.99 -4.17
N HIS A 48 -25.69 -5.70 -3.07
CA HIS A 48 -24.84 -5.29 -1.95
C HIS A 48 -23.39 -5.15 -2.39
N ARG A 49 -22.88 -6.14 -3.13
CA ARG A 49 -21.53 -6.07 -3.73
C ARG A 49 -21.34 -4.83 -4.61
N LYS A 50 -22.34 -4.52 -5.45
CA LYS A 50 -22.31 -3.35 -6.32
C LYS A 50 -22.26 -2.06 -5.53
N PHE A 51 -23.10 -1.91 -4.51
CA PHE A 51 -23.14 -0.71 -3.69
C PHE A 51 -21.88 -0.54 -2.83
N ASP A 52 -21.28 -1.61 -2.34
CA ASP A 52 -19.99 -1.55 -1.63
C ASP A 52 -18.89 -1.01 -2.52
N LEU A 53 -18.81 -1.46 -3.79
CA LEU A 53 -17.84 -0.93 -4.75
C LEU A 53 -18.10 0.54 -5.08
N TYR A 54 -19.36 0.94 -5.32
CA TYR A 54 -19.70 2.34 -5.54
C TYR A 54 -19.37 3.23 -4.34
N LYS A 55 -19.58 2.72 -3.12
CA LYS A 55 -19.23 3.43 -1.91
C LYS A 55 -17.72 3.68 -1.85
N ILE A 56 -16.90 2.64 -2.08
CA ILE A 56 -15.44 2.79 -2.11
C ILE A 56 -15.02 3.80 -3.19
N LEU A 57 -15.60 3.71 -4.38
CA LEU A 57 -15.30 4.64 -5.48
C LEU A 57 -15.67 6.10 -5.13
N THR A 58 -16.82 6.29 -4.50
CA THR A 58 -17.29 7.61 -4.08
C THR A 58 -16.42 8.17 -2.96
N ASP A 59 -16.13 7.39 -1.95
CA ASP A 59 -15.29 7.79 -0.82
C ASP A 59 -13.87 8.10 -1.28
N PHE A 60 -13.35 7.35 -2.26
CA PHE A 60 -12.05 7.59 -2.89
C PHE A 60 -12.04 8.87 -3.72
N GLY A 61 -13.12 9.15 -4.49
CA GLY A 61 -13.22 10.32 -5.36
C GLY A 61 -13.44 11.64 -4.61
N ILE A 62 -14.02 11.60 -3.41
CA ILE A 62 -14.28 12.78 -2.56
C ILE A 62 -13.10 13.06 -1.62
N GLY A 63 -12.24 12.07 -1.37
CA GLY A 63 -11.15 12.18 -0.42
C GLY A 63 -10.03 13.10 -0.88
N GLU A 64 -10.05 14.38 -0.45
CA GLU A 64 -8.92 15.31 -0.63
C GLU A 64 -7.64 14.88 0.12
N GLN A 65 -7.73 13.91 1.00
CA GLN A 65 -6.61 13.42 1.81
C GLN A 65 -6.34 11.95 1.49
N ASN A 66 -5.60 11.72 0.41
CA ASN A 66 -5.03 10.42 0.09
C ASN A 66 -3.81 10.12 0.98
N ASP A 67 -4.02 10.13 2.28
CA ASP A 67 -3.04 9.69 3.26
C ASP A 67 -2.78 8.17 3.10
N LEU A 68 -1.55 7.74 3.34
CA LEU A 68 -1.12 6.35 3.23
C LEU A 68 -1.98 5.40 4.07
N GLN A 69 -2.50 5.85 5.20
CA GLN A 69 -3.32 5.06 6.09
C GLN A 69 -4.71 4.81 5.52
N THR A 70 -5.29 5.82 4.89
CA THR A 70 -6.56 5.75 4.18
C THR A 70 -6.46 4.82 2.98
N LEU A 71 -5.39 4.92 2.19
CA LEU A 71 -5.16 4.02 1.05
C LEU A 71 -4.98 2.56 1.47
N LYS A 72 -4.24 2.30 2.53
CA LYS A 72 -4.13 0.95 3.11
C LYS A 72 -5.47 0.40 3.58
N SER A 73 -6.33 1.27 4.10
CA SER A 73 -7.70 0.92 4.49
C SER A 73 -8.53 0.49 3.27
N TYR A 74 -8.48 1.24 2.17
CA TYR A 74 -9.16 0.88 0.93
C TYR A 74 -8.61 -0.42 0.34
N GLN A 75 -7.29 -0.59 0.27
CA GLN A 75 -6.70 -1.86 -0.17
C GLN A 75 -7.13 -3.05 0.69
N LYS A 76 -7.15 -2.87 2.00
CA LYS A 76 -7.65 -3.91 2.91
C LYS A 76 -9.12 -4.23 2.63
N HIS A 77 -9.97 -3.23 2.44
CA HIS A 77 -11.38 -3.42 2.09
C HIS A 77 -11.56 -4.15 0.76
N LEU A 78 -10.81 -3.77 -0.27
CA LEU A 78 -10.84 -4.43 -1.58
C LEU A 78 -10.32 -5.87 -1.52
N ASN A 79 -9.30 -6.15 -0.72
CA ASN A 79 -8.83 -7.51 -0.50
C ASN A 79 -9.86 -8.37 0.24
N ILE A 80 -10.53 -7.83 1.27
CA ILE A 80 -11.64 -8.50 1.96
C ILE A 80 -12.78 -8.74 0.96
N TYR A 81 -13.15 -7.73 0.19
CA TYR A 81 -14.17 -7.86 -0.84
C TYR A 81 -13.85 -9.01 -1.81
N ARG A 82 -12.62 -9.07 -2.31
CA ARG A 82 -12.17 -10.14 -3.19
C ARG A 82 -12.24 -11.51 -2.52
N THR A 83 -11.78 -11.62 -1.27
CA THR A 83 -11.77 -12.88 -0.53
C THR A 83 -13.17 -13.35 -0.16
N ASP A 84 -14.04 -12.43 0.29
CA ASP A 84 -15.34 -12.76 0.85
C ASP A 84 -16.46 -12.86 -0.20
N TYR A 85 -16.29 -12.19 -1.35
CA TYR A 85 -17.35 -12.09 -2.37
C TYR A 85 -16.99 -12.68 -3.73
N GLU A 86 -15.71 -12.94 -4.02
CA GLU A 86 -15.31 -13.57 -5.28
C GLU A 86 -15.42 -15.09 -5.17
N TYR A 87 -16.67 -15.57 -5.03
CA TYR A 87 -16.93 -17.00 -5.01
C TYR A 87 -16.87 -17.56 -6.43
N GLU A 88 -15.92 -18.45 -6.67
CA GLU A 88 -15.88 -19.22 -7.91
C GLU A 88 -17.16 -20.02 -8.08
N ARG A 89 -17.72 -20.51 -6.96
CA ARG A 89 -18.94 -21.31 -6.94
C ARG A 89 -19.78 -21.05 -5.68
N ILE A 90 -20.92 -20.37 -5.85
CA ILE A 90 -21.82 -20.04 -4.73
C ILE A 90 -22.74 -21.20 -4.31
N THR A 91 -22.93 -22.18 -5.16
CA THR A 91 -23.84 -23.31 -4.95
C THR A 91 -23.48 -24.50 -5.82
N GLU A 92 -23.76 -25.69 -5.32
CA GLU A 92 -23.63 -26.94 -6.07
C GLU A 92 -24.74 -27.11 -7.14
N VAL A 93 -25.81 -26.30 -7.07
CA VAL A 93 -26.92 -26.39 -8.04
C VAL A 93 -26.57 -25.53 -9.26
N PRO A 94 -26.35 -26.16 -10.44
CA PRO A 94 -25.86 -25.43 -11.63
C PRO A 94 -26.79 -24.29 -12.06
N GLN A 95 -28.11 -24.46 -11.88
CA GLN A 95 -29.11 -23.47 -12.26
C GLN A 95 -28.93 -22.14 -11.49
N TYR A 96 -28.71 -22.21 -10.19
CA TYR A 96 -28.49 -21.00 -9.36
C TYR A 96 -27.13 -20.37 -9.64
N HIS A 97 -26.12 -21.20 -9.83
CA HIS A 97 -24.79 -20.72 -10.20
C HIS A 97 -24.81 -19.97 -11.54
N ASN A 98 -25.47 -20.54 -12.55
CA ASN A 98 -25.59 -19.88 -13.85
C ASN A 98 -26.37 -18.56 -13.78
N LEU A 99 -27.42 -18.50 -12.97
CA LEU A 99 -28.15 -17.26 -12.75
C LEU A 99 -27.27 -16.21 -12.07
N TYR A 100 -26.58 -16.61 -11.02
CA TYR A 100 -25.62 -15.72 -10.33
C TYR A 100 -24.61 -15.12 -11.30
N LYS A 101 -23.94 -15.96 -12.10
CA LYS A 101 -22.94 -15.51 -13.08
C LYS A 101 -23.56 -14.57 -14.13
N LYS A 102 -24.78 -14.83 -14.57
CA LYS A 102 -25.47 -13.95 -15.52
C LYS A 102 -25.87 -12.62 -14.93
N ILE A 103 -26.25 -12.57 -13.66
CA ILE A 103 -26.54 -11.31 -12.96
C ILE A 103 -25.22 -10.54 -12.74
N GLU A 104 -24.18 -11.20 -12.27
CA GLU A 104 -22.84 -10.64 -12.06
C GLU A 104 -22.30 -9.98 -13.34
N GLU A 105 -22.38 -10.70 -14.48
CA GLU A 105 -22.00 -10.21 -15.80
C GLU A 105 -22.80 -8.96 -16.22
N ARG A 106 -24.14 -8.98 -15.99
CA ARG A 106 -25.02 -7.86 -16.36
C ARG A 106 -24.94 -6.65 -15.46
N MET A 107 -24.55 -6.85 -14.23
CA MET A 107 -24.23 -5.78 -13.29
C MET A 107 -22.83 -5.20 -13.50
N GLU A 108 -22.03 -5.82 -14.38
CA GLU A 108 -20.66 -5.43 -14.71
C GLU A 108 -19.76 -5.36 -13.47
N LEU A 109 -19.99 -6.27 -12.49
CA LEU A 109 -19.31 -6.21 -11.20
C LEU A 109 -17.80 -6.39 -11.29
N THR A 110 -17.34 -7.23 -12.22
CA THR A 110 -15.90 -7.43 -12.44
C THR A 110 -15.26 -6.16 -12.99
N ALA A 111 -15.87 -5.53 -13.99
CA ALA A 111 -15.36 -4.27 -14.53
C ALA A 111 -15.36 -3.16 -13.47
N LEU A 112 -16.46 -3.04 -12.71
CA LEU A 112 -16.56 -2.07 -11.62
C LEU A 112 -15.48 -2.31 -10.53
N PHE A 113 -15.17 -3.57 -10.22
CA PHE A 113 -14.11 -3.90 -9.28
C PHE A 113 -12.74 -3.46 -9.80
N ASP A 114 -12.46 -3.73 -11.08
CA ASP A 114 -11.21 -3.34 -11.71
C ASP A 114 -11.07 -1.80 -11.77
N ASP A 115 -12.16 -1.09 -12.10
CA ASP A 115 -12.23 0.38 -12.10
C ASP A 115 -11.92 1.00 -10.73
N VAL A 116 -12.27 0.29 -9.64
CA VAL A 116 -11.95 0.73 -8.27
C VAL A 116 -10.53 0.33 -7.87
N MET A 117 -10.11 -0.88 -8.24
CA MET A 117 -8.83 -1.45 -7.81
C MET A 117 -7.64 -0.76 -8.46
N GLU A 118 -7.74 -0.39 -9.74
CA GLU A 118 -6.66 0.20 -10.51
C GLU A 118 -6.17 1.52 -9.88
N PRO A 119 -6.99 2.55 -9.66
CA PRO A 119 -6.54 3.81 -9.07
C PRO A 119 -6.04 3.65 -7.63
N VAL A 120 -6.65 2.78 -6.83
CA VAL A 120 -6.21 2.51 -5.45
C VAL A 120 -4.82 1.85 -5.44
N SER A 121 -4.59 0.89 -6.33
CA SER A 121 -3.30 0.20 -6.44
C SER A 121 -2.20 1.12 -6.96
N GLU A 122 -2.49 1.93 -7.97
CA GLU A 122 -1.54 2.88 -8.56
C GLU A 122 -1.12 3.96 -7.55
N LEU A 123 -2.07 4.56 -6.84
CA LEU A 123 -1.77 5.57 -5.83
C LEU A 123 -0.98 5.00 -4.66
N SER A 124 -1.28 3.77 -4.26
CA SER A 124 -0.51 3.07 -3.23
C SER A 124 0.93 2.81 -3.67
N ARG A 125 1.14 2.42 -4.93
CA ARG A 125 2.47 2.24 -5.51
C ARG A 125 3.26 3.55 -5.50
N MET A 126 2.64 4.63 -5.96
CA MET A 126 3.27 5.97 -5.96
C MET A 126 3.68 6.41 -4.55
N GLN A 127 2.84 6.17 -3.56
CA GLN A 127 3.16 6.52 -2.17
C GLN A 127 4.30 5.66 -1.58
N MET A 128 4.35 4.37 -1.92
CA MET A 128 5.48 3.53 -1.52
C MET A 128 6.79 4.02 -2.13
N GLU A 129 6.80 4.31 -3.42
CA GLU A 129 7.97 4.86 -4.11
C GLU A 129 8.44 6.19 -3.51
N TRP A 130 7.49 7.06 -3.14
CA TRP A 130 7.82 8.32 -2.48
C TRP A 130 8.41 8.08 -1.07
N ALA A 131 7.82 7.16 -0.29
CA ALA A 131 8.33 6.82 1.03
C ALA A 131 9.74 6.21 0.98
N GLU A 132 10.04 5.39 -0.03
CA GLU A 132 11.38 4.85 -0.27
C GLU A 132 12.38 5.94 -0.63
N LYS A 133 12.01 6.90 -1.48
CA LYS A 133 12.87 8.05 -1.80
C LYS A 133 13.21 8.88 -0.57
N VAL A 134 12.19 9.19 0.25
CA VAL A 134 12.40 9.94 1.51
C VAL A 134 13.31 9.17 2.45
N ARG A 135 13.14 7.85 2.57
CA ARG A 135 14.02 7.00 3.39
C ARG A 135 15.45 7.01 2.88
N ALA A 136 15.66 6.83 1.57
CA ALA A 136 16.98 6.85 0.96
C ALA A 136 17.70 8.20 1.16
N GLU A 137 16.96 9.31 1.08
CA GLU A 137 17.52 10.64 1.38
C GLU A 137 17.93 10.79 2.85
N GLN A 138 17.11 10.26 3.78
CA GLN A 138 17.44 10.27 5.20
C GLN A 138 18.64 9.39 5.52
N GLU A 139 18.72 8.19 4.94
CA GLU A 139 19.86 7.28 5.06
C GLU A 139 21.14 7.95 4.54
N GLY A 140 21.08 8.58 3.37
CA GLY A 140 22.22 9.33 2.83
C GLY A 140 22.67 10.51 3.69
N LYS A 141 21.75 11.21 4.37
CA LYS A 141 22.10 12.27 5.34
C LYS A 141 22.76 11.69 6.59
N MET A 142 22.24 10.58 7.10
CA MET A 142 22.77 9.88 8.26
C MET A 142 24.16 9.30 7.98
N GLU A 143 24.38 8.73 6.81
CA GLU A 143 25.67 8.21 6.35
C GLU A 143 26.75 9.31 6.29
N ARG A 144 26.38 10.47 5.73
CA ARG A 144 27.27 11.65 5.73
C ARG A 144 27.59 12.16 7.13
N ALA A 145 26.60 12.18 8.04
CA ALA A 145 26.81 12.58 9.42
C ALA A 145 27.73 11.59 10.16
N LEU A 146 27.53 10.29 9.95
CA LEU A 146 28.41 9.26 10.52
C LEU A 146 29.84 9.33 9.97
N ALA A 147 29.99 9.56 8.66
CA ALA A 147 31.30 9.77 8.05
C ALA A 147 32.01 10.98 8.63
N ALA A 148 31.32 12.12 8.85
CA ALA A 148 31.87 13.30 9.48
C ALA A 148 32.28 13.03 10.93
N LEU A 149 31.46 12.35 11.71
CA LEU A 149 31.78 11.95 13.08
C LEU A 149 32.97 10.99 13.14
N SER A 150 33.04 10.02 12.22
CA SER A 150 34.18 9.10 12.12
C SER A 150 35.46 9.85 11.78
N PHE A 151 35.40 10.83 10.89
CA PHE A 151 36.53 11.67 10.55
C PHE A 151 37.03 12.49 11.76
N LEU A 152 36.10 13.09 12.52
CA LEU A 152 36.42 13.81 13.74
C LEU A 152 37.06 12.90 14.80
N ALA A 153 36.54 11.67 14.96
CA ALA A 153 37.11 10.71 15.90
C ALA A 153 38.55 10.29 15.53
N ILE A 154 38.82 10.04 14.24
CA ILE A 154 40.15 9.73 13.75
C ILE A 154 41.08 10.91 13.98
N PHE A 155 40.59 12.14 13.74
CA PHE A 155 41.41 13.36 13.93
C PHE A 155 41.73 13.56 15.41
N SER A 156 40.77 13.34 16.32
CA SER A 156 41.02 13.38 17.76
C SER A 156 42.07 12.35 18.20
N ALA A 157 41.94 11.10 17.72
CA ALA A 157 42.88 10.05 18.05
C ALA A 157 44.31 10.32 17.53
N LEU A 158 44.43 11.02 16.39
CA LEU A 158 45.74 11.48 15.90
C LEU A 158 46.37 12.56 16.80
N ILE A 159 45.55 13.50 17.28
CA ILE A 159 46.03 14.55 18.21
C ILE A 159 46.47 13.89 19.51
N ASP A 160 45.65 13.04 20.11
CA ASP A 160 45.99 12.34 21.34
C ASP A 160 47.26 11.47 21.19
N GLY A 161 47.44 10.83 20.01
CA GLY A 161 48.64 10.08 19.70
C GLY A 161 49.89 10.92 19.55
N CYS A 162 49.76 12.13 19.01
CA CYS A 162 50.89 13.07 18.92
C CYS A 162 51.31 13.61 20.30
N ASP A 163 50.33 13.93 21.16
CA ASP A 163 50.59 14.37 22.53
C ASP A 163 51.28 13.27 23.36
N TYR A 164 50.83 12.00 23.16
CA TYR A 164 51.47 10.84 23.80
C TYR A 164 52.93 10.65 23.33
N LEU A 165 53.19 10.77 22.01
CA LEU A 165 54.54 10.69 21.47
C LEU A 165 55.45 11.82 21.98
N GLN A 166 54.93 13.05 22.10
CA GLN A 166 55.64 14.16 22.65
C GLN A 166 56.06 13.89 24.10
N THR A 167 55.18 13.43 24.95
CA THR A 167 55.42 13.04 26.33
C THR A 167 56.50 11.97 26.45
N LEU A 168 56.43 10.95 25.56
CA LEU A 168 57.40 9.85 25.50
C LEU A 168 58.79 10.32 25.10
N ILE A 169 58.90 11.27 24.18
CA ILE A 169 60.16 11.88 23.73
C ILE A 169 60.76 12.76 24.85
N GLU A 170 59.94 13.51 25.56
CA GLU A 170 60.36 14.33 26.70
C GLU A 170 60.92 13.45 27.85
N ASP A 171 60.25 12.33 28.13
CA ASP A 171 60.70 11.36 29.16
C ASP A 171 61.99 10.65 28.77
N PHE A 172 62.21 10.37 27.48
CA PHE A 172 63.39 9.65 26.99
C PHE A 172 64.63 10.53 26.84
N MET A 173 64.45 11.82 26.52
CA MET A 173 65.56 12.75 26.22
C MET A 173 66.04 13.61 27.40
N GLY A 174 65.31 13.56 28.52
CA GLY A 174 65.66 14.39 29.72
C GLY A 174 65.54 15.90 29.47
N GLU A 175 65.18 16.68 30.46
CA GLU A 175 64.74 18.07 30.42
C GLU A 175 65.75 19.10 29.84
N GLY A 176 66.58 18.74 28.88
CA GLY A 176 67.72 19.64 28.48
C GLY A 176 67.66 20.25 27.09
N HIS A 177 66.96 19.77 26.11
CA HIS A 177 67.23 20.17 24.72
C HIS A 177 66.05 20.29 23.75
N LEU A 178 64.82 20.54 24.16
CA LEU A 178 63.74 20.61 23.24
C LEU A 178 63.00 21.97 23.17
N ASN A 179 63.71 23.00 22.77
CA ASN A 179 63.10 24.26 22.30
C ASN A 179 62.83 24.26 20.77
N ILE A 180 62.83 23.09 20.09
CA ILE A 180 62.75 23.03 18.62
C ILE A 180 61.45 22.28 18.13
N ILE A 181 60.65 21.75 19.00
CA ILE A 181 59.37 21.21 18.56
C ILE A 181 58.31 22.31 18.61
N VAL A 182 58.08 22.95 17.46
CA VAL A 182 56.89 23.81 17.27
C VAL A 182 55.67 22.96 17.65
N PRO A 183 54.94 23.32 18.70
CA PRO A 183 53.83 22.47 19.13
C PRO A 183 52.88 22.28 17.96
N LEU A 184 52.52 21.05 17.73
CA LEU A 184 51.63 20.63 16.63
C LEU A 184 50.31 21.41 16.64
N HIS A 185 49.93 21.96 17.79
CA HIS A 185 48.82 22.92 17.96
C HIS A 185 48.95 24.14 17.05
N VAL A 186 50.18 24.67 16.79
CA VAL A 186 50.38 25.80 15.89
C VAL A 186 50.13 25.39 14.43
N LEU A 187 50.52 24.17 14.07
CA LEU A 187 50.26 23.63 12.72
C LEU A 187 48.77 23.37 12.49
N CYS A 188 48.06 22.84 13.48
CA CYS A 188 46.60 22.64 13.41
C CYS A 188 45.87 23.99 13.35
N SER A 189 46.27 24.99 14.11
CA SER A 189 45.68 26.34 14.05
C SER A 189 45.88 26.99 12.68
N PHE A 190 47.01 26.76 12.02
CA PHE A 190 47.26 27.28 10.66
C PHE A 190 46.41 26.60 9.58
N ILE A 191 46.05 25.33 9.76
CA ILE A 191 45.20 24.60 8.81
C ILE A 191 43.72 25.01 8.97
N ILE A 192 43.29 25.32 10.18
CA ILE A 192 41.92 25.75 10.46
C ILE A 192 41.67 27.18 9.97
N ASP A 193 42.64 28.06 10.15
CA ASP A 193 42.54 29.49 9.75
C ASP A 193 42.53 29.69 8.22
N ARG A 194 43.13 28.77 7.48
CA ARG A 194 43.14 28.80 6.00
C ARG A 194 41.82 28.41 5.33
N LYS A 195 40.87 27.82 6.04
CA LYS A 195 39.55 27.46 5.54
C LYS A 195 38.45 28.48 5.79
N SER A 196 38.74 29.57 6.53
CA SER A 196 37.78 30.65 6.74
C SER A 196 37.84 31.77 5.67
N VAL A 197 38.66 31.61 4.63
CA VAL A 197 38.81 32.58 3.53
C VAL A 197 38.63 31.88 2.18
N VAL A 198 37.42 31.27 1.97
CA VAL A 198 36.88 30.99 0.62
C VAL A 198 35.36 31.06 0.67
#